data_cf86f9b7e4d8a4a0ecc1e7010e619318
#
_entry.id   cf86f9b7e4d8a4a0ecc1e7010e619318
#
_cell.length_a   1.000
_cell.length_b   1.000
_cell.length_c   1.000
_cell.angle_alpha   90.00
_cell.angle_beta   90.00
_cell.angle_gamma   90.00
#
_symmetry.space_group_name_H-M   'P 1'
#
loop_
_entity.id
_entity.type
_entity.pdbx_description
1 polymer ?
#
loop_
_entity_poly.entity_id
_entity_poly.type
_entity_poly.pdbx_seq_one_letter_code
_entity_poly.pdbx_strand_id
1 'polypeptide(L)'
;MILLDQTSCDLLRYLIQLKEPETIMTISRATNQSRRKIYYHLEKINDALAEVGEMISSRPRVGIVLTAQQKELCQSLLEGVDSYSYVMSMTERMQLTVLYICVANKRVTIEKLMELTEVSRNTVLNDLNEIRNQLASEQYQVNLTSTKAQGYLLKCHPLNKIQYVHSLLYHIFAEGNHSFVTILTKKIRNFVGDEILLSDDLQNFLNQRVQDVEQDLGKKI
;
A
#
# COMPACT_ATOMS: atom_id res chain seq x y z
N MET A 1 -4.86 22.91 -1.13
CA MET A 1 -4.58 21.50 -1.44
C MET A 1 -5.82 20.89 -2.09
N ILE A 2 -5.78 20.62 -3.37
CA ILE A 2 -6.91 20.08 -4.13
C ILE A 2 -6.88 18.56 -3.96
N LEU A 3 -7.92 17.99 -3.35
CA LEU A 3 -8.07 16.53 -3.20
C LEU A 3 -8.52 15.92 -4.54
N LEU A 4 -7.70 15.06 -5.10
CA LEU A 4 -8.07 14.26 -6.27
C LEU A 4 -9.06 13.17 -5.84
N ASP A 5 -10.13 12.99 -6.63
CA ASP A 5 -11.03 11.85 -6.45
C ASP A 5 -10.41 10.55 -7.02
N GLN A 6 -10.97 9.40 -6.64
CA GLN A 6 -10.47 8.08 -7.04
C GLN A 6 -10.32 7.96 -8.56
N THR A 7 -11.27 8.48 -9.32
CA THR A 7 -11.26 8.40 -10.79
C THR A 7 -10.11 9.23 -11.40
N SER A 8 -9.81 10.39 -10.81
CA SER A 8 -8.64 11.20 -11.20
C SER A 8 -7.32 10.49 -10.85
N CYS A 9 -7.25 9.83 -9.70
CA CYS A 9 -6.09 9.03 -9.30
C CYS A 9 -5.88 7.83 -10.23
N ASP A 10 -6.93 7.12 -10.62
CA ASP A 10 -6.85 5.99 -11.55
C ASP A 10 -6.39 6.43 -12.94
N LEU A 11 -6.90 7.57 -13.42
CA LEU A 11 -6.41 8.17 -14.67
C LEU A 11 -4.93 8.55 -14.56
N LEU A 12 -4.52 9.14 -13.44
CA LEU A 12 -3.13 9.55 -13.22
C LEU A 12 -2.19 8.34 -13.17
N ARG A 13 -2.58 7.24 -12.50
CA ARG A 13 -1.83 5.97 -12.51
C ARG A 13 -1.67 5.41 -13.92
N TYR A 14 -2.73 5.46 -14.71
CA TYR A 14 -2.68 5.04 -16.11
C TYR A 14 -1.67 5.88 -16.90
N LEU A 15 -1.72 7.21 -16.79
CA LEU A 15 -0.83 8.11 -17.52
C LEU A 15 0.65 7.95 -17.14
N ILE A 16 0.97 7.65 -15.88
CA ILE A 16 2.34 7.39 -15.41
C ILE A 16 2.94 6.15 -16.10
N GLN A 17 2.12 5.13 -16.38
CA GLN A 17 2.56 3.88 -16.99
C GLN A 17 2.79 4.01 -18.51
N LEU A 18 2.31 5.07 -19.15
CA LEU A 18 2.48 5.27 -20.58
C LEU A 18 3.97 5.34 -20.96
N LYS A 19 4.37 4.52 -21.91
CA LYS A 19 5.71 4.53 -22.52
C LYS A 19 5.74 5.36 -23.81
N GLU A 20 4.62 5.41 -24.53
CA GLU A 20 4.42 6.12 -25.77
C GLU A 20 3.21 7.06 -25.68
N PRO A 21 3.14 8.11 -26.51
CA PRO A 21 2.01 9.02 -26.51
C PRO A 21 0.70 8.32 -26.89
N GLU A 22 -0.36 8.52 -26.12
CA GLU A 22 -1.68 8.02 -26.42
C GLU A 22 -2.70 9.14 -26.59
N THR A 23 -3.59 8.95 -27.57
CA THR A 23 -4.67 9.91 -27.83
C THR A 23 -5.76 9.83 -26.75
N ILE A 24 -6.49 10.93 -26.52
CA ILE A 24 -7.65 10.94 -25.60
C ILE A 24 -8.66 9.83 -25.95
N MET A 25 -8.78 9.46 -27.22
CA MET A 25 -9.68 8.39 -27.64
C MET A 25 -9.18 7.02 -27.21
N THR A 26 -7.89 6.77 -27.30
CA THR A 26 -7.25 5.53 -26.82
C THR A 26 -7.40 5.40 -25.31
N ILE A 27 -7.03 6.46 -24.57
CA ILE A 27 -7.18 6.53 -23.11
C ILE A 27 -8.64 6.32 -22.68
N SER A 28 -9.59 6.95 -23.37
CA SER A 28 -11.02 6.80 -23.13
C SER A 28 -11.50 5.34 -23.23
N ARG A 29 -11.00 4.60 -24.25
CA ARG A 29 -11.31 3.18 -24.42
C ARG A 29 -10.64 2.31 -23.34
N ALA A 30 -9.36 2.55 -23.07
CA ALA A 30 -8.59 1.77 -22.10
C ALA A 30 -9.14 1.93 -20.67
N THR A 31 -9.57 3.14 -20.29
CA THR A 31 -10.11 3.43 -18.95
C THR A 31 -11.63 3.26 -18.85
N ASN A 32 -12.31 2.90 -19.93
CA ASN A 32 -13.76 2.81 -20.03
C ASN A 32 -14.50 4.10 -19.58
N GLN A 33 -13.93 5.25 -19.90
CA GLN A 33 -14.46 6.57 -19.56
C GLN A 33 -14.76 7.37 -20.82
N SER A 34 -15.76 8.28 -20.76
CA SER A 34 -16.02 9.19 -21.89
C SER A 34 -14.89 10.21 -22.04
N ARG A 35 -14.62 10.66 -23.27
CA ARG A 35 -13.62 11.72 -23.55
C ARG A 35 -13.85 12.98 -22.69
N ARG A 36 -15.11 13.36 -22.46
CA ARG A 36 -15.46 14.50 -21.60
C ARG A 36 -15.01 14.29 -20.14
N LYS A 37 -15.16 13.07 -19.62
CA LYS A 37 -14.67 12.72 -18.27
C LYS A 37 -13.14 12.76 -18.21
N ILE A 38 -12.45 12.25 -19.23
CA ILE A 38 -10.97 12.32 -19.28
C ILE A 38 -10.49 13.78 -19.21
N TYR A 39 -11.08 14.70 -20.01
CA TYR A 39 -10.70 16.12 -19.92
C TYR A 39 -10.99 16.73 -18.56
N TYR A 40 -12.13 16.42 -17.97
CA TYR A 40 -12.49 16.90 -16.62
C TYR A 40 -11.50 16.43 -15.55
N HIS A 41 -11.09 15.16 -15.59
CA HIS A 41 -10.12 14.63 -14.63
C HIS A 41 -8.69 15.16 -14.89
N LEU A 42 -8.33 15.39 -16.16
CA LEU A 42 -7.06 16.04 -16.51
C LEU A 42 -7.00 17.48 -15.98
N GLU A 43 -8.09 18.22 -16.06
CA GLU A 43 -8.18 19.58 -15.48
C GLU A 43 -7.93 19.53 -13.97
N LYS A 44 -8.62 18.64 -13.25
CA LYS A 44 -8.38 18.44 -11.80
C LYS A 44 -6.94 18.06 -11.45
N ILE A 45 -6.34 17.18 -12.25
CA ILE A 45 -4.93 16.78 -12.07
C ILE A 45 -4.03 17.98 -12.29
N ASN A 46 -4.29 18.77 -13.33
CA ASN A 46 -3.51 19.97 -13.64
C ASN A 46 -3.66 21.06 -12.56
N ASP A 47 -4.85 21.23 -12.00
CA ASP A 47 -5.07 22.15 -10.87
C ASP A 47 -4.21 21.75 -9.65
N ALA A 48 -4.09 20.43 -9.39
CA ALA A 48 -3.22 19.94 -8.32
C ALA A 48 -1.72 20.07 -8.65
N LEU A 49 -1.32 19.93 -9.92
CA LEU A 49 0.05 20.11 -10.38
C LEU A 49 0.45 21.59 -10.55
N ALA A 50 -0.51 22.51 -10.66
CA ALA A 50 -0.24 23.93 -10.80
C ALA A 50 0.55 24.52 -9.61
N GLU A 51 0.38 23.96 -8.41
CA GLU A 51 1.16 24.33 -7.22
C GLU A 51 2.68 24.09 -7.39
N VAL A 52 3.08 23.17 -8.26
CA VAL A 52 4.49 22.83 -8.55
C VAL A 52 4.95 23.31 -9.94
N GLY A 53 4.09 24.08 -10.64
CA GLY A 53 4.43 24.72 -11.92
C GLY A 53 4.43 23.80 -13.14
N GLU A 54 3.86 22.60 -13.02
CA GLU A 54 3.78 21.61 -14.11
C GLU A 54 2.35 21.41 -14.60
N MET A 55 2.20 21.07 -15.88
CA MET A 55 0.90 20.78 -16.49
C MET A 55 1.00 19.61 -17.49
N ILE A 56 0.02 18.72 -17.45
CA ILE A 56 -0.15 17.67 -18.45
C ILE A 56 -0.99 18.21 -19.59
N SER A 57 -0.44 18.23 -20.80
CA SER A 57 -1.11 18.72 -21.99
C SER A 57 -1.31 17.62 -23.03
N SER A 58 -2.48 17.62 -23.68
CA SER A 58 -2.73 16.77 -24.84
C SER A 58 -2.33 17.51 -26.11
N ARG A 59 -1.35 16.95 -26.83
CA ARG A 59 -0.89 17.52 -28.10
C ARG A 59 -1.76 17.00 -29.26
N PRO A 60 -2.29 17.87 -30.13
CA PRO A 60 -3.08 17.44 -31.28
C PRO A 60 -2.34 16.41 -32.13
N ARG A 61 -3.00 15.33 -32.52
CA ARG A 61 -2.47 14.22 -33.33
C ARG A 61 -1.36 13.38 -32.70
N VAL A 62 -0.81 13.79 -31.56
CA VAL A 62 0.24 13.06 -30.82
C VAL A 62 -0.39 12.35 -29.62
N GLY A 63 -1.15 13.08 -28.78
CA GLY A 63 -1.75 12.55 -27.57
C GLY A 63 -1.06 13.08 -26.32
N ILE A 64 -1.13 12.29 -25.25
CA ILE A 64 -0.53 12.55 -23.93
C ILE A 64 0.60 11.56 -23.70
N VAL A 65 1.73 12.07 -23.22
CA VAL A 65 2.81 11.30 -22.61
C VAL A 65 3.46 12.18 -21.54
N LEU A 66 3.79 11.62 -20.40
CA LEU A 66 4.45 12.34 -19.32
C LEU A 66 5.98 12.30 -19.50
N THR A 67 6.63 13.41 -19.23
CA THR A 67 8.09 13.45 -19.08
C THR A 67 8.52 12.70 -17.81
N ALA A 68 9.80 12.38 -17.66
CA ALA A 68 10.32 11.74 -16.45
C ALA A 68 10.02 12.58 -15.19
N GLN A 69 10.25 13.89 -15.26
CA GLN A 69 9.96 14.83 -14.18
C GLN A 69 8.46 14.88 -13.84
N GLN A 70 7.59 14.93 -14.85
CA GLN A 70 6.15 14.87 -14.62
C GLN A 70 5.71 13.56 -13.98
N LYS A 71 6.33 12.43 -14.34
CA LYS A 71 6.04 11.12 -13.71
C LYS A 71 6.40 11.12 -12.23
N GLU A 72 7.55 11.66 -11.84
CA GLU A 72 7.98 11.78 -10.45
C GLU A 72 7.02 12.67 -9.64
N LEU A 73 6.65 13.85 -10.17
CA LEU A 73 5.70 14.75 -9.53
C LEU A 73 4.30 14.13 -9.38
N CYS A 74 3.82 13.45 -10.43
CA CYS A 74 2.55 12.75 -10.41
C CYS A 74 2.55 11.58 -9.41
N GLN A 75 3.68 10.90 -9.26
CA GLN A 75 3.86 9.83 -8.29
C GLN A 75 3.83 10.36 -6.86
N SER A 76 4.55 11.45 -6.57
CA SER A 76 4.50 12.14 -5.28
C SER A 76 3.10 12.67 -4.95
N LEU A 77 2.36 13.16 -5.95
CA LEU A 77 0.98 13.60 -5.79
C LEU A 77 0.07 12.44 -5.39
N LEU A 78 0.18 11.28 -6.06
CA LEU A 78 -0.58 10.07 -5.70
C LEU A 78 -0.25 9.57 -4.29
N GLU A 79 1.01 9.53 -3.91
CA GLU A 79 1.44 9.15 -2.57
C GLU A 79 0.85 10.08 -1.49
N GLY A 80 0.74 11.37 -1.79
CA GLY A 80 0.08 12.37 -0.94
C GLY A 80 -1.42 12.09 -0.80
N VAL A 81 -2.11 11.83 -1.90
CA VAL A 81 -3.58 11.58 -1.92
C VAL A 81 -3.92 10.25 -1.27
N ASP A 82 -3.18 9.19 -1.57
CA ASP A 82 -3.43 7.85 -1.01
C ASP A 82 -3.32 7.85 0.52
N SER A 83 -2.48 8.72 1.09
CA SER A 83 -2.33 8.80 2.55
C SER A 83 -3.45 9.55 3.29
N TYR A 84 -4.21 10.41 2.60
CA TYR A 84 -5.26 11.26 3.25
C TYR A 84 -6.70 10.81 2.96
N SER A 85 -6.96 10.05 1.92
CA SER A 85 -8.32 9.70 1.48
C SER A 85 -8.60 8.20 1.42
N TYR A 86 -7.60 7.37 1.67
CA TYR A 86 -7.79 5.93 1.58
C TYR A 86 -8.52 5.37 2.80
N VAL A 87 -9.72 4.87 2.58
CA VAL A 87 -10.49 4.16 3.60
C VAL A 87 -10.22 2.66 3.47
N MET A 88 -9.49 2.10 4.41
CA MET A 88 -9.20 0.66 4.45
C MET A 88 -10.49 -0.15 4.60
N SER A 89 -10.64 -1.19 3.80
CA SER A 89 -11.66 -2.24 4.00
C SER A 89 -11.42 -2.97 5.33
N MET A 90 -12.41 -3.73 5.79
CA MET A 90 -12.27 -4.55 7.00
C MET A 90 -11.09 -5.53 6.88
N THR A 91 -10.96 -6.20 5.74
CA THR A 91 -9.86 -7.16 5.47
C THR A 91 -8.50 -6.48 5.58
N GLU A 92 -8.32 -5.31 4.96
CA GLU A 92 -7.07 -4.55 5.00
C GLU A 92 -6.73 -4.07 6.40
N ARG A 93 -7.72 -3.59 7.17
CA ARG A 93 -7.49 -3.22 8.59
C ARG A 93 -7.08 -4.42 9.43
N MET A 94 -7.68 -5.59 9.20
CA MET A 94 -7.31 -6.83 9.90
C MET A 94 -5.88 -7.26 9.56
N GLN A 95 -5.50 -7.23 8.28
CA GLN A 95 -4.14 -7.54 7.82
C GLN A 95 -3.11 -6.59 8.44
N LEU A 96 -3.37 -5.28 8.42
CA LEU A 96 -2.53 -4.27 9.06
C LEU A 96 -2.40 -4.50 10.57
N THR A 97 -3.52 -4.79 11.25
CA THR A 97 -3.56 -5.05 12.70
C THR A 97 -2.72 -6.27 13.07
N VAL A 98 -2.88 -7.38 12.35
CA VAL A 98 -2.12 -8.60 12.60
C VAL A 98 -0.63 -8.38 12.34
N LEU A 99 -0.27 -7.75 11.22
CA LEU A 99 1.12 -7.46 10.91
C LEU A 99 1.76 -6.57 11.98
N TYR A 100 1.06 -5.53 12.41
CA TYR A 100 1.54 -4.66 13.49
C TYR A 100 1.76 -5.44 14.79
N ILE A 101 0.82 -6.30 15.21
CA ILE A 101 0.98 -7.15 16.41
C ILE A 101 2.19 -8.08 16.27
N CYS A 102 2.52 -8.54 15.06
CA CYS A 102 3.66 -9.40 14.80
C CYS A 102 5.01 -8.71 14.99
N VAL A 103 5.09 -7.43 14.59
CA VAL A 103 6.36 -6.69 14.50
C VAL A 103 6.55 -5.68 15.63
N ALA A 104 5.51 -5.39 16.42
CA ALA A 104 5.59 -4.41 17.50
C ALA A 104 6.53 -4.86 18.64
N ASN A 105 7.50 -4.01 18.96
CA ASN A 105 8.43 -4.20 20.10
C ASN A 105 7.84 -3.72 21.43
N LYS A 106 6.76 -2.95 21.36
CA LYS A 106 6.08 -2.36 22.52
C LYS A 106 4.70 -2.99 22.69
N ARG A 107 4.16 -2.87 23.90
CA ARG A 107 2.81 -3.32 24.23
C ARG A 107 1.79 -2.75 23.25
N VAL A 108 1.03 -3.64 22.59
CA VAL A 108 -0.05 -3.27 21.68
C VAL A 108 -1.34 -3.11 22.47
N THR A 109 -1.87 -1.89 22.53
CA THR A 109 -3.13 -1.57 23.20
C THR A 109 -4.23 -1.27 22.18
N ILE A 110 -5.48 -1.23 22.64
CA ILE A 110 -6.61 -0.91 21.78
C ILE A 110 -6.52 0.53 21.26
N GLU A 111 -6.01 1.45 22.07
CA GLU A 111 -5.81 2.85 21.69
C GLU A 111 -4.82 2.95 20.53
N LYS A 112 -3.71 2.19 20.57
CA LYS A 112 -2.76 2.12 19.46
C LYS A 112 -3.36 1.52 18.20
N LEU A 113 -4.22 0.50 18.34
CA LEU A 113 -4.90 -0.08 17.19
C LEU A 113 -5.93 0.89 16.59
N MET A 114 -6.64 1.68 17.41
CA MET A 114 -7.52 2.76 16.93
C MET A 114 -6.73 3.82 16.15
N GLU A 115 -5.57 4.24 16.66
CA GLU A 115 -4.67 5.19 15.99
C GLU A 115 -4.12 4.62 14.68
N LEU A 116 -3.66 3.37 14.68
CA LEU A 116 -3.11 2.69 13.52
C LEU A 116 -4.15 2.56 12.39
N THR A 117 -5.37 2.15 12.73
CA THR A 117 -6.44 1.84 11.76
C THR A 117 -7.37 3.01 11.49
N GLU A 118 -7.28 4.09 12.28
CA GLU A 118 -8.10 5.31 12.17
C GLU A 118 -9.61 5.06 12.27
N VAL A 119 -9.99 4.09 13.11
CA VAL A 119 -11.40 3.74 13.31
C VAL A 119 -11.78 3.74 14.79
N SER A 120 -13.09 3.66 15.07
CA SER A 120 -13.63 3.66 16.42
C SER A 120 -13.21 2.40 17.21
N ARG A 121 -13.22 2.50 18.54
CA ARG A 121 -12.98 1.37 19.44
C ARG A 121 -13.87 0.16 19.13
N ASN A 122 -15.14 0.39 18.85
CA ASN A 122 -16.07 -0.68 18.53
C ASN A 122 -15.71 -1.39 17.24
N THR A 123 -15.28 -0.65 16.22
CA THR A 123 -14.79 -1.21 14.95
C THR A 123 -13.54 -2.05 15.17
N VAL A 124 -12.57 -1.56 15.96
CA VAL A 124 -11.36 -2.33 16.29
C VAL A 124 -11.71 -3.63 17.04
N LEU A 125 -12.65 -3.59 18.00
CA LEU A 125 -13.06 -4.78 18.72
C LEU A 125 -13.74 -5.81 17.81
N ASN A 126 -14.55 -5.37 16.86
CA ASN A 126 -15.17 -6.24 15.86
C ASN A 126 -14.10 -6.86 14.93
N ASP A 127 -13.14 -6.03 14.43
CA ASP A 127 -12.03 -6.53 13.62
C ASP A 127 -11.17 -7.56 14.38
N LEU A 128 -10.87 -7.32 15.67
CA LEU A 128 -10.14 -8.27 16.51
C LEU A 128 -10.89 -9.59 16.75
N ASN A 129 -12.22 -9.55 16.86
CA ASN A 129 -13.03 -10.75 16.98
C ASN A 129 -13.02 -11.56 15.69
N GLU A 130 -13.11 -10.89 14.54
CA GLU A 130 -13.03 -11.55 13.26
C GLU A 130 -11.64 -12.14 12.99
N ILE A 131 -10.57 -11.45 13.37
CA ILE A 131 -9.20 -12.01 13.35
C ILE A 131 -9.11 -13.29 14.16
N ARG A 132 -9.73 -13.35 15.36
CA ARG A 132 -9.76 -14.58 16.17
C ARG A 132 -10.47 -15.72 15.46
N ASN A 133 -11.62 -15.43 14.83
CA ASN A 133 -12.39 -16.42 14.08
C ASN A 133 -11.58 -16.97 12.91
N GLN A 134 -10.94 -16.11 12.13
CA GLN A 134 -10.09 -16.52 11.01
C GLN A 134 -8.90 -17.38 11.47
N LEU A 135 -8.17 -16.92 12.48
CA LEU A 135 -7.04 -17.66 13.04
C LEU A 135 -7.42 -19.03 13.60
N ALA A 136 -8.63 -19.16 14.16
CA ALA A 136 -9.13 -20.43 14.66
C ALA A 136 -9.46 -21.43 13.54
N SER A 137 -9.78 -20.94 12.33
CA SER A 137 -10.06 -21.78 11.16
C SER A 137 -8.81 -22.15 10.35
N GLU A 138 -7.70 -21.47 10.57
CA GLU A 138 -6.45 -21.69 9.83
C GLU A 138 -5.58 -22.81 10.43
N GLN A 139 -4.80 -23.45 9.55
CA GLN A 139 -3.92 -24.58 9.92
C GLN A 139 -2.68 -24.20 10.72
N TYR A 140 -2.38 -22.89 10.86
CA TYR A 140 -1.11 -22.40 11.46
C TYR A 140 -1.09 -22.47 13.00
N GLN A 141 -2.18 -22.82 13.67
CA GLN A 141 -2.28 -22.85 15.13
C GLN A 141 -1.81 -21.55 15.80
N VAL A 142 -2.19 -20.43 15.22
CA VAL A 142 -1.93 -19.08 15.73
C VAL A 142 -3.16 -18.57 16.47
N ASN A 143 -2.99 -18.04 17.68
CA ASN A 143 -4.10 -17.51 18.47
C ASN A 143 -3.84 -16.05 18.86
N LEU A 144 -4.83 -15.20 18.64
CA LEU A 144 -4.80 -13.82 19.10
C LEU A 144 -5.29 -13.74 20.55
N THR A 145 -4.39 -13.40 21.45
CA THR A 145 -4.66 -13.26 22.89
C THR A 145 -4.41 -11.84 23.37
N SER A 146 -4.96 -11.48 24.53
CA SER A 146 -4.66 -10.20 25.17
C SER A 146 -4.54 -10.35 26.67
N THR A 147 -3.55 -9.69 27.26
CA THR A 147 -3.35 -9.61 28.70
C THR A 147 -3.19 -8.17 29.14
N LYS A 148 -3.49 -7.87 30.43
CA LYS A 148 -3.28 -6.51 30.96
C LYS A 148 -1.81 -6.09 30.91
N ALA A 149 -0.88 -7.02 31.05
CA ALA A 149 0.55 -6.73 31.06
C ALA A 149 1.12 -6.54 29.65
N GLN A 150 0.79 -7.45 28.71
CA GLN A 150 1.43 -7.50 27.40
C GLN A 150 0.61 -6.85 26.27
N GLY A 151 -0.69 -6.57 26.52
CA GLY A 151 -1.62 -6.12 25.47
C GLY A 151 -2.01 -7.25 24.53
N TYR A 152 -2.28 -6.93 23.25
CA TYR A 152 -2.59 -7.89 22.20
C TYR A 152 -1.32 -8.54 21.66
N LEU A 153 -1.33 -9.88 21.53
CA LEU A 153 -0.18 -10.65 21.03
C LEU A 153 -0.65 -11.92 20.33
N LEU A 154 0.15 -12.44 19.41
CA LEU A 154 -0.04 -13.74 18.80
C LEU A 154 0.66 -14.81 19.64
N LYS A 155 -0.12 -15.80 20.11
CA LYS A 155 0.38 -16.96 20.84
C LYS A 155 0.43 -18.16 19.89
N CYS A 156 1.65 -18.61 19.58
CA CYS A 156 1.91 -19.74 18.68
C CYS A 156 3.38 -20.21 18.83
N HIS A 157 3.70 -21.34 18.22
CA HIS A 157 5.08 -21.74 18.04
C HIS A 157 5.81 -20.76 17.08
N PRO A 158 7.10 -20.45 17.30
CA PRO A 158 7.85 -19.49 16.46
C PRO A 158 7.79 -19.82 14.95
N LEU A 159 7.93 -21.10 14.56
CA LEU A 159 7.83 -21.52 13.17
C LEU A 159 6.43 -21.25 12.56
N ASN A 160 5.38 -21.51 13.32
CA ASN A 160 4.01 -21.24 12.88
C ASN A 160 3.79 -19.72 12.66
N LYS A 161 4.38 -18.89 13.53
CA LYS A 161 4.36 -17.42 13.37
C LYS A 161 5.02 -17.03 12.04
N ILE A 162 6.20 -17.54 11.74
CA ILE A 162 6.92 -17.24 10.50
C ILE A 162 6.11 -17.68 9.28
N GLN A 163 5.57 -18.90 9.26
CA GLN A 163 4.75 -19.41 8.18
C GLN A 163 3.49 -18.57 7.96
N TYR A 164 2.80 -18.21 9.04
CA TYR A 164 1.61 -17.38 8.98
C TYR A 164 1.92 -15.98 8.45
N VAL A 165 2.96 -15.31 8.97
CA VAL A 165 3.37 -13.98 8.51
C VAL A 165 3.79 -14.01 7.04
N HIS A 166 4.52 -15.05 6.62
CA HIS A 166 4.89 -15.23 5.21
C HIS A 166 3.64 -15.35 4.31
N SER A 167 2.68 -16.19 4.69
CA SER A 167 1.41 -16.33 3.96
C SER A 167 0.63 -15.01 3.92
N LEU A 168 0.54 -14.30 5.05
CA LEU A 168 -0.11 -12.99 5.13
C LEU A 168 0.53 -11.96 4.20
N LEU A 169 1.86 -11.86 4.23
CA LEU A 169 2.60 -10.94 3.34
C LEU A 169 2.43 -11.34 1.87
N TYR A 170 2.48 -12.62 1.55
CA TYR A 170 2.25 -13.08 0.19
C TYR A 170 0.87 -12.62 -0.33
N HIS A 171 -0.21 -12.81 0.43
CA HIS A 171 -1.54 -12.34 0.03
C HIS A 171 -1.61 -10.82 -0.10
N ILE A 172 -1.00 -10.07 0.82
CA ILE A 172 -0.97 -8.61 0.77
C ILE A 172 -0.25 -8.10 -0.50
N PHE A 173 0.91 -8.68 -0.85
CA PHE A 173 1.72 -8.20 -1.96
C PHE A 173 1.33 -8.79 -3.32
N ALA A 174 0.81 -10.03 -3.37
CA ALA A 174 0.40 -10.68 -4.60
C ALA A 174 -1.02 -10.30 -5.05
N GLU A 175 -1.94 -10.12 -4.11
CA GLU A 175 -3.36 -9.89 -4.37
C GLU A 175 -3.83 -8.50 -3.92
N GLY A 176 -3.00 -7.81 -3.13
CA GLY A 176 -3.34 -6.53 -2.51
C GLY A 176 -3.40 -5.37 -3.49
N ASN A 177 -4.28 -4.43 -3.18
CA ASN A 177 -4.33 -3.15 -3.85
C ASN A 177 -3.02 -2.38 -3.60
N HIS A 178 -2.40 -1.84 -4.66
CA HIS A 178 -1.15 -1.07 -4.57
C HIS A 178 -1.24 0.09 -3.56
N SER A 179 -2.37 0.79 -3.50
CA SER A 179 -2.61 1.86 -2.52
C SER A 179 -2.57 1.35 -1.08
N PHE A 180 -3.15 0.17 -0.82
CA PHE A 180 -3.09 -0.45 0.49
C PHE A 180 -1.67 -0.83 0.88
N VAL A 181 -0.90 -1.43 -0.03
CA VAL A 181 0.51 -1.81 0.22
C VAL A 181 1.35 -0.59 0.61
N THR A 182 1.18 0.52 -0.10
CA THR A 182 1.87 1.79 0.20
C THR A 182 1.51 2.32 1.58
N ILE A 183 0.22 2.35 1.92
CA ILE A 183 -0.28 2.82 3.22
C ILE A 183 0.17 1.91 4.36
N LEU A 184 0.06 0.58 4.17
CA LEU A 184 0.51 -0.42 5.13
C LEU A 184 1.99 -0.22 5.46
N THR A 185 2.84 -0.10 4.45
CA THR A 185 4.29 0.11 4.62
C THR A 185 4.58 1.39 5.39
N LYS A 186 3.92 2.50 5.01
CA LYS A 186 4.05 3.80 5.70
C LYS A 186 3.59 3.73 7.16
N LYS A 187 2.42 3.14 7.42
CA LYS A 187 1.88 2.99 8.78
C LYS A 187 2.76 2.10 9.65
N ILE A 188 3.18 0.93 9.17
CA ILE A 188 4.08 0.04 9.91
C ILE A 188 5.38 0.78 10.26
N ARG A 189 6.01 1.45 9.30
CA ARG A 189 7.24 2.25 9.54
C ARG A 189 7.04 3.29 10.64
N ASN A 190 5.97 4.07 10.56
CA ASN A 190 5.69 5.14 11.54
C ASN A 190 5.41 4.62 12.94
N PHE A 191 4.75 3.47 13.09
CA PHE A 191 4.35 2.93 14.39
C PHE A 191 5.39 2.03 15.06
N VAL A 192 6.24 1.40 14.27
CA VAL A 192 7.26 0.47 14.78
C VAL A 192 8.63 1.14 14.92
N GLY A 193 8.87 2.20 14.13
CA GLY A 193 10.14 2.92 14.04
C GLY A 193 11.10 2.28 13.02
N ASP A 194 12.14 3.02 12.68
CA ASP A 194 13.13 2.60 11.67
C ASP A 194 14.00 1.41 12.11
N GLU A 195 13.98 1.05 13.39
CA GLU A 195 14.78 -0.08 13.94
C GLU A 195 14.39 -1.46 13.39
N ILE A 196 13.21 -1.59 12.76
CA ILE A 196 12.74 -2.87 12.16
C ILE A 196 12.93 -2.92 10.65
N LEU A 197 13.16 -1.78 10.03
CA LEU A 197 13.63 -1.78 8.66
C LEU A 197 15.02 -2.38 8.67
N LEU A 198 15.20 -3.42 7.85
CA LEU A 198 16.47 -4.05 7.57
C LEU A 198 17.57 -2.99 7.61
N SER A 199 18.51 -3.09 8.55
CA SER A 199 19.68 -2.21 8.52
C SER A 199 20.25 -2.24 7.10
N ASP A 200 20.82 -1.15 6.62
CA ASP A 200 21.44 -1.11 5.29
C ASP A 200 22.40 -2.28 5.09
N ASP A 201 23.08 -2.72 6.15
CA ASP A 201 23.95 -3.90 6.16
C ASP A 201 23.18 -5.20 5.88
N LEU A 202 22.00 -5.38 6.47
CA LEU A 202 21.18 -6.57 6.24
C LEU A 202 20.53 -6.53 4.85
N GLN A 203 20.14 -5.37 4.37
CA GLN A 203 19.62 -5.19 3.02
C GLN A 203 20.70 -5.47 1.96
N ASN A 204 21.92 -4.98 2.18
CA ASN A 204 23.07 -5.29 1.34
C ASN A 204 23.42 -6.77 1.37
N PHE A 205 23.41 -7.40 2.56
CA PHE A 205 23.63 -8.84 2.69
C PHE A 205 22.59 -9.67 1.95
N LEU A 206 21.29 -9.31 2.06
CA LEU A 206 20.22 -10.01 1.34
C LEU A 206 20.33 -9.82 -0.18
N ASN A 207 20.63 -8.61 -0.63
CA ASN A 207 20.84 -8.33 -2.06
C ASN A 207 22.03 -9.13 -2.62
N GLN A 208 23.12 -9.24 -1.86
CA GLN A 208 24.27 -10.06 -2.24
C GLN A 208 23.87 -11.53 -2.37
N ARG A 209 23.10 -12.06 -1.40
CA ARG A 209 22.63 -13.45 -1.44
C ARG A 209 21.68 -13.74 -2.60
N VAL A 210 20.81 -12.81 -2.94
CA VAL A 210 19.94 -12.93 -4.12
C VAL A 210 20.80 -13.00 -5.39
N GLN A 211 21.80 -12.12 -5.53
CA GLN A 211 22.71 -12.12 -6.66
C GLN A 211 23.53 -13.43 -6.77
N ASP A 212 24.03 -13.96 -5.64
CA ASP A 212 24.73 -15.23 -5.58
C ASP A 212 23.83 -16.38 -6.11
N VAL A 213 22.57 -16.42 -5.65
CA VAL A 213 21.59 -17.42 -6.08
C VAL A 213 21.21 -17.24 -7.57
N GLU A 214 21.07 -16.02 -8.05
CA GLU A 214 20.81 -15.72 -9.47
C GLU A 214 21.98 -16.23 -10.36
N GLN A 215 23.22 -16.03 -9.92
CA GLN A 215 24.41 -16.54 -10.63
C GLN A 215 24.46 -18.07 -10.65
N ASP A 216 24.19 -18.74 -9.51
CA ASP A 216 24.19 -20.20 -9.39
C ASP A 216 23.07 -20.84 -10.22
N LEU A 217 21.90 -20.19 -10.30
CA LEU A 217 20.76 -20.69 -11.06
C LEU A 217 20.80 -20.29 -12.55
N GLY A 218 21.67 -19.37 -12.94
CA GLY A 218 21.73 -18.82 -14.30
C GLY A 218 20.44 -18.11 -14.73
N LYS A 219 19.64 -17.65 -13.78
CA LYS A 219 18.38 -16.94 -13.99
C LYS A 219 18.27 -15.75 -13.05
N LYS A 220 17.76 -14.62 -13.55
CA LYS A 220 17.31 -13.50 -12.72
C LYS A 220 16.00 -13.89 -12.03
N ILE A 221 15.95 -13.70 -10.71
CA ILE A 221 14.74 -13.91 -9.87
C ILE A 221 13.89 -12.64 -9.86
#